data_df8c2ac48d403f0fd759b4b2cfb886be
#
_entry.id   df8c2ac48d403f0fd759b4b2cfb886be
#
_cell.length_a   1.000
_cell.length_b   1.000
_cell.length_c   1.000
_cell.angle_alpha   90.00
_cell.angle_beta   90.00
_cell.angle_gamma   90.00
#
_symmetry.space_group_name_H-M   'P 1'
#
loop_
_entity.id
_entity.type
_entity.pdbx_description
1 polymer ?
#
loop_
_entity_poly.entity_id
_entity_poly.type
_entity_poly.pdbx_seq_one_letter_code
_entity_poly.pdbx_strand_id
1 'polypeptide(L)'
;MESTGDLPSNAIKLESLAGAYWRGDEKRAMLTRIYGTAWESKEQLKEYQRLMEEAKKRDHRVLGRKLDLFSIQEDAGGGLVFWHPKGATVRKIVEDFWKDEHERRGYQLLYTPHMANLQLWKTSGHFDFYKEGMFDQMEVENEAFQIRPMNCPFHCLIFKDTLRSYRELPIRWAELGTVYRWEGREGGRAGGKEGGRKGGEEGPPRDTSSL
;
A
#
# COMPACT_ATOMS: atom_id res chain seq x y z
N MET A 1 19.12 29.77 11.34
CA MET A 1 17.92 30.35 12.01
C MET A 1 18.11 30.08 13.49
N GLU A 2 18.40 31.10 14.25
CA GLU A 2 18.77 30.93 15.67
C GLU A 2 17.57 31.02 16.60
N SER A 3 16.44 31.59 16.12
CA SER A 3 15.21 31.74 16.88
C SER A 3 13.97 31.67 15.99
N THR A 4 12.86 31.16 16.54
CA THR A 4 11.54 31.24 15.87
C THR A 4 11.02 32.67 15.73
N GLY A 5 11.59 33.62 16.46
CA GLY A 5 11.29 35.05 16.35
C GLY A 5 11.75 35.67 15.01
N ASP A 6 12.64 35.02 14.29
CA ASP A 6 13.13 35.45 12.98
C ASP A 6 12.15 35.14 11.83
N LEU A 7 11.12 34.33 12.10
CA LEU A 7 10.11 34.01 11.11
C LEU A 7 9.08 35.14 10.99
N PRO A 8 8.80 35.61 9.76
CA PRO A 8 7.75 36.60 9.56
C PRO A 8 6.39 36.01 9.91
N SER A 9 5.67 36.61 10.86
CA SER A 9 4.39 36.12 11.36
C SER A 9 3.32 35.99 10.25
N ASN A 10 3.43 36.75 9.18
CA ASN A 10 2.55 36.71 8.01
C ASN A 10 2.90 35.61 6.99
N ALA A 11 4.00 34.88 7.21
CA ALA A 11 4.44 33.74 6.40
C ALA A 11 4.25 32.39 7.11
N ILE A 12 3.50 32.36 8.20
CA ILE A 12 3.16 31.15 8.95
C ILE A 12 1.68 30.87 8.77
N LYS A 13 1.35 29.59 8.59
CA LYS A 13 -0.04 29.10 8.56
C LYS A 13 -0.19 27.88 9.45
N LEU A 14 -1.15 27.92 10.35
CA LEU A 14 -1.59 26.76 11.11
C LEU A 14 -2.61 25.96 10.25
N GLU A 15 -2.43 24.66 10.16
CA GLU A 15 -3.21 23.80 9.25
C GLU A 15 -4.19 22.90 9.99
N SER A 16 -3.74 22.24 11.06
CA SER A 16 -4.60 21.31 11.78
C SER A 16 -4.16 21.10 13.23
N LEU A 17 -5.07 20.54 14.01
CA LEU A 17 -4.86 20.09 15.38
C LEU A 17 -5.07 18.58 15.47
N ALA A 18 -4.25 17.89 16.25
CA ALA A 18 -4.42 16.48 16.56
C ALA A 18 -4.01 16.20 18.01
N GLY A 19 -4.63 15.18 18.63
CA GLY A 19 -4.13 14.62 19.87
C GLY A 19 -2.82 13.85 19.65
N ALA A 20 -1.90 13.94 20.60
CA ALA A 20 -0.66 13.16 20.59
C ALA A 20 -0.22 12.84 22.00
N TYR A 21 0.03 11.58 22.31
CA TYR A 21 0.61 11.19 23.58
C TYR A 21 2.07 11.62 23.66
N TRP A 22 2.49 12.08 24.85
CA TRP A 22 3.88 12.47 25.08
C TRP A 22 4.82 11.29 24.78
N ARG A 23 5.74 11.50 23.84
CA ARG A 23 6.70 10.49 23.34
C ARG A 23 6.06 9.21 22.78
N GLY A 24 4.79 9.27 22.34
CA GLY A 24 4.07 8.14 21.78
C GLY A 24 3.56 7.12 22.81
N ASP A 25 3.68 7.38 24.07
CA ASP A 25 3.28 6.50 25.17
C ASP A 25 1.85 6.83 25.61
N GLU A 26 0.91 5.92 25.38
CA GLU A 26 -0.52 6.08 25.70
C GLU A 26 -0.80 6.23 27.21
N LYS A 27 0.13 5.81 28.06
CA LYS A 27 0.04 5.95 29.52
C LYS A 27 0.39 7.34 30.00
N ARG A 28 0.90 8.20 29.13
CA ARG A 28 1.31 9.56 29.45
C ARG A 28 0.24 10.58 29.04
N ALA A 29 0.48 11.83 29.44
CA ALA A 29 -0.43 12.92 29.14
C ALA A 29 -0.68 13.08 27.64
N MET A 30 -1.95 13.19 27.27
CA MET A 30 -2.34 13.53 25.91
C MET A 30 -2.18 15.03 25.71
N LEU A 31 -1.35 15.40 24.73
CA LEU A 31 -1.08 16.77 24.34
C LEU A 31 -1.81 17.12 23.05
N THR A 32 -1.98 18.40 22.81
CA THR A 32 -2.46 18.92 21.52
C THR A 32 -1.26 19.17 20.60
N ARG A 33 -1.21 18.46 19.48
CA ARG A 33 -0.24 18.68 18.43
C ARG A 33 -0.80 19.66 17.41
N ILE A 34 -0.08 20.74 17.19
CA ILE A 34 -0.42 21.77 16.20
C ILE A 34 0.45 21.55 14.99
N TYR A 35 -0.17 21.37 13.81
CA TYR A 35 0.51 21.31 12.53
C TYR A 35 0.42 22.65 11.84
N GLY A 36 1.51 23.05 11.23
CA GLY A 36 1.58 24.30 10.48
C GLY A 36 2.77 24.30 9.55
N THR A 37 2.82 25.29 8.68
CA THR A 37 3.92 25.55 7.76
C THR A 37 4.43 26.96 7.92
N ALA A 38 5.73 27.18 7.74
CA ALA A 38 6.39 28.46 7.79
C ALA A 38 7.26 28.65 6.55
N TRP A 39 7.26 29.86 6.03
CA TRP A 39 7.93 30.23 4.78
C TRP A 39 8.77 31.49 4.98
N GLU A 40 9.71 31.75 4.10
CA GLU A 40 10.57 32.94 4.19
C GLU A 40 9.81 34.24 3.90
N SER A 41 8.72 34.16 3.10
CA SER A 41 7.90 35.31 2.78
C SER A 41 6.42 34.95 2.65
N LYS A 42 5.58 35.98 2.74
CA LYS A 42 4.14 35.86 2.52
C LYS A 42 3.80 35.39 1.11
N GLU A 43 4.60 35.79 0.13
CA GLU A 43 4.43 35.44 -1.29
C GLU A 43 4.64 33.94 -1.48
N GLN A 44 5.67 33.37 -0.87
CA GLN A 44 5.93 31.92 -0.90
C GLN A 44 4.80 31.14 -0.21
N LEU A 45 4.31 31.60 0.93
CA LEU A 45 3.16 30.97 1.58
C LEU A 45 1.91 31.02 0.68
N LYS A 46 1.64 32.14 0.03
CA LYS A 46 0.50 32.28 -0.88
C LYS A 46 0.61 31.35 -2.09
N GLU A 47 1.81 31.22 -2.67
CA GLU A 47 2.05 30.30 -3.76
C GLU A 47 1.89 28.84 -3.33
N TYR A 48 2.40 28.44 -2.16
CA TYR A 48 2.16 27.13 -1.58
C TYR A 48 0.66 26.85 -1.42
N GLN A 49 -0.10 27.79 -0.87
CA GLN A 49 -1.56 27.64 -0.73
C GLN A 49 -2.25 27.44 -2.09
N ARG A 50 -1.85 28.20 -3.10
CA ARG A 50 -2.35 28.07 -4.47
C ARG A 50 -2.06 26.67 -5.02
N LEU A 51 -0.82 26.19 -4.85
CA LEU A 51 -0.44 24.83 -5.27
C LEU A 51 -1.22 23.74 -4.55
N MET A 52 -1.47 23.92 -3.24
CA MET A 52 -2.27 22.97 -2.46
C MET A 52 -3.74 22.93 -2.90
N GLU A 53 -4.32 24.08 -3.27
CA GLU A 53 -5.68 24.14 -3.83
C GLU A 53 -5.74 23.48 -5.22
N GLU A 54 -4.75 23.72 -6.07
CA GLU A 54 -4.63 23.04 -7.35
C GLU A 54 -4.43 21.53 -7.20
N ALA A 55 -3.63 21.08 -6.22
CA ALA A 55 -3.45 19.66 -5.94
C ALA A 55 -4.77 18.98 -5.55
N LYS A 56 -5.60 19.65 -4.72
CA LYS A 56 -6.93 19.14 -4.36
C LYS A 56 -7.85 18.96 -5.57
N LYS A 57 -7.80 19.90 -6.53
CA LYS A 57 -8.59 19.80 -7.77
C LYS A 57 -8.13 18.65 -8.66
N ARG A 58 -6.85 18.29 -8.59
CA ARG A 58 -6.21 17.20 -9.36
C ARG A 58 -6.18 15.86 -8.63
N ASP A 59 -6.83 15.74 -7.47
CA ASP A 59 -6.92 14.48 -6.74
C ASP A 59 -7.55 13.40 -7.63
N HIS A 60 -6.78 12.34 -7.89
CA HIS A 60 -7.20 11.22 -8.75
C HIS A 60 -8.49 10.55 -8.27
N ARG A 61 -8.78 10.56 -6.95
CA ARG A 61 -10.00 10.00 -6.38
C ARG A 61 -11.23 10.82 -6.78
N VAL A 62 -11.08 12.13 -6.87
CA VAL A 62 -12.13 13.05 -7.33
C VAL A 62 -12.29 12.96 -8.84
N LEU A 63 -11.19 13.09 -9.58
CA LEU A 63 -11.18 13.05 -11.04
C LEU A 63 -11.60 11.68 -11.58
N GLY A 64 -11.08 10.60 -10.99
CA GLY A 64 -11.41 9.23 -11.40
C GLY A 64 -12.91 8.94 -11.32
N ARG A 65 -13.54 9.39 -10.24
CA ARG A 65 -15.00 9.26 -10.07
C ARG A 65 -15.78 10.14 -11.05
N LYS A 66 -15.40 11.41 -11.21
CA LYS A 66 -16.06 12.35 -12.12
C LYS A 66 -15.98 11.94 -13.59
N LEU A 67 -14.86 11.37 -14.00
CA LEU A 67 -14.60 10.93 -15.37
C LEU A 67 -15.01 9.48 -15.63
N ASP A 68 -15.55 8.80 -14.63
CA ASP A 68 -15.92 7.38 -14.70
C ASP A 68 -14.75 6.47 -15.10
N LEU A 69 -13.59 6.67 -14.44
CA LEU A 69 -12.39 5.90 -14.73
C LEU A 69 -12.29 4.62 -13.89
N PHE A 70 -12.72 4.68 -12.64
CA PHE A 70 -12.69 3.55 -11.72
C PHE A 70 -13.65 3.73 -10.54
N SER A 71 -13.95 2.64 -9.88
CA SER A 71 -14.73 2.61 -8.64
C SER A 71 -14.10 1.66 -7.61
N ILE A 72 -14.54 1.82 -6.37
CA ILE A 72 -14.33 0.87 -5.29
C ILE A 72 -15.70 0.37 -4.88
N GLN A 73 -15.91 -0.94 -4.90
CA GLN A 73 -17.19 -1.57 -4.55
C GLN A 73 -17.11 -2.10 -3.12
N GLU A 74 -18.07 -1.73 -2.29
CA GLU A 74 -18.11 -2.15 -0.89
C GLU A 74 -18.27 -3.67 -0.76
N ASP A 75 -19.06 -4.29 -1.63
CA ASP A 75 -19.29 -5.73 -1.67
C ASP A 75 -18.02 -6.54 -1.98
N ALA A 76 -17.07 -5.95 -2.68
CA ALA A 76 -15.79 -6.60 -2.98
C ALA A 76 -14.72 -6.36 -1.89
N GLY A 77 -14.92 -5.35 -1.06
CA GLY A 77 -13.98 -4.94 -0.02
C GLY A 77 -13.22 -3.65 -0.32
N GLY A 78 -12.74 -3.02 0.74
CA GLY A 78 -12.03 -1.75 0.65
C GLY A 78 -10.66 -1.88 -0.03
N GLY A 79 -10.31 -0.87 -0.84
CA GLY A 79 -9.00 -0.81 -1.52
C GLY A 79 -8.90 -1.60 -2.83
N LEU A 80 -9.92 -2.37 -3.20
CA LEU A 80 -9.97 -3.09 -4.47
C LEU A 80 -10.56 -2.20 -5.56
N VAL A 81 -9.76 -1.88 -6.57
CA VAL A 81 -10.10 -0.93 -7.63
C VAL A 81 -10.67 -1.65 -8.85
N PHE A 82 -11.88 -1.26 -9.24
CA PHE A 82 -12.53 -1.70 -10.48
C PHE A 82 -12.30 -0.67 -11.57
N TRP A 83 -11.57 -1.02 -12.60
CA TRP A 83 -11.29 -0.16 -13.73
C TRP A 83 -12.44 -0.19 -14.72
N HIS A 84 -13.08 0.97 -14.96
CA HIS A 84 -14.12 1.13 -15.97
C HIS A 84 -13.52 1.26 -17.37
N PRO A 85 -14.28 1.14 -18.45
CA PRO A 85 -13.75 1.11 -19.81
C PRO A 85 -12.80 2.28 -20.16
N LYS A 86 -13.14 3.50 -19.75
CA LYS A 86 -12.27 4.67 -19.96
C LYS A 86 -10.99 4.57 -19.15
N GLY A 87 -11.09 4.17 -17.89
CA GLY A 87 -9.94 3.98 -17.01
C GLY A 87 -9.03 2.84 -17.48
N ALA A 88 -9.62 1.73 -17.93
CA ALA A 88 -8.88 0.62 -18.51
C ALA A 88 -8.09 1.03 -19.76
N THR A 89 -8.66 1.89 -20.61
CA THR A 89 -7.97 2.46 -21.76
C THR A 89 -6.76 3.32 -21.34
N VAL A 90 -6.94 4.21 -20.38
CA VAL A 90 -5.83 5.03 -19.84
C VAL A 90 -4.75 4.14 -19.23
N ARG A 91 -5.15 3.16 -18.41
CA ARG A 91 -4.25 2.19 -17.81
C ARG A 91 -3.44 1.44 -18.87
N LYS A 92 -4.10 0.93 -19.92
CA LYS A 92 -3.45 0.24 -21.03
C LYS A 92 -2.38 1.10 -21.70
N ILE A 93 -2.69 2.36 -22.00
CA ILE A 93 -1.74 3.29 -22.62
C ILE A 93 -0.47 3.47 -21.74
N VAL A 94 -0.66 3.62 -20.44
CA VAL A 94 0.46 3.74 -19.49
C VAL A 94 1.26 2.45 -19.40
N GLU A 95 0.59 1.31 -19.34
CA GLU A 95 1.23 -0.02 -19.30
C GLU A 95 2.02 -0.31 -20.59
N ASP A 96 1.47 0.02 -21.75
CA ASP A 96 2.16 -0.15 -23.04
C ASP A 96 3.40 0.74 -23.12
N PHE A 97 3.29 2.00 -22.76
CA PHE A 97 4.44 2.90 -22.67
C PHE A 97 5.53 2.36 -21.73
N TRP A 98 5.14 1.83 -20.55
CA TRP A 98 6.08 1.25 -19.62
C TRP A 98 6.80 0.03 -20.20
N LYS A 99 6.08 -0.87 -20.89
CA LYS A 99 6.65 -2.06 -21.54
C LYS A 99 7.65 -1.67 -22.62
N ASP A 100 7.25 -0.77 -23.52
CA ASP A 100 8.08 -0.28 -24.61
C ASP A 100 9.39 0.36 -24.10
N GLU A 101 9.30 1.15 -23.01
CA GLU A 101 10.48 1.77 -22.41
C GLU A 101 11.43 0.75 -21.77
N HIS A 102 10.90 -0.31 -21.15
CA HIS A 102 11.72 -1.36 -20.58
C HIS A 102 12.39 -2.24 -21.66
N GLU A 103 11.65 -2.65 -22.67
CA GLU A 103 12.18 -3.42 -23.78
C GLU A 103 13.27 -2.64 -24.54
N ARG A 104 13.06 -1.35 -24.82
CA ARG A 104 14.04 -0.48 -25.45
C ARG A 104 15.34 -0.35 -24.63
N ARG A 105 15.26 -0.48 -23.32
CA ARG A 105 16.42 -0.45 -22.41
C ARG A 105 17.02 -1.85 -22.14
N GLY A 106 16.60 -2.86 -22.87
CA GLY A 106 17.11 -4.23 -22.81
C GLY A 106 16.59 -5.04 -21.62
N TYR A 107 15.43 -4.68 -21.07
CA TYR A 107 14.73 -5.51 -20.11
C TYR A 107 13.87 -6.55 -20.82
N GLN A 108 13.81 -7.75 -20.26
CA GLN A 108 12.91 -8.82 -20.67
C GLN A 108 11.72 -8.86 -19.72
N LEU A 109 10.51 -8.98 -20.27
CA LEU A 109 9.30 -9.03 -19.47
C LEU A 109 9.10 -10.44 -18.88
N LEU A 110 8.67 -10.47 -17.62
CA LEU A 110 8.27 -11.68 -16.92
C LEU A 110 6.82 -11.59 -16.48
N TYR A 111 6.21 -12.76 -16.30
CA TYR A 111 4.92 -12.94 -15.65
C TYR A 111 5.04 -14.09 -14.65
N THR A 112 4.70 -13.84 -13.41
CA THR A 112 4.81 -14.82 -12.33
C THR A 112 3.46 -15.07 -11.65
N PRO A 113 3.27 -16.22 -10.98
CA PRO A 113 2.02 -16.56 -10.31
C PRO A 113 1.62 -15.55 -9.24
N HIS A 114 0.32 -15.44 -8.96
CA HIS A 114 -0.23 -14.58 -7.90
C HIS A 114 -0.14 -15.20 -6.51
N MET A 115 0.04 -16.52 -6.42
CA MET A 115 0.11 -17.29 -5.19
C MET A 115 1.30 -18.23 -5.23
N ALA A 116 1.86 -18.53 -4.07
CA ALA A 116 2.87 -19.55 -3.89
C ALA A 116 2.69 -20.30 -2.57
N ASN A 117 3.33 -21.46 -2.45
CA ASN A 117 3.44 -22.17 -1.19
C ASN A 117 4.08 -21.25 -0.14
N LEU A 118 3.55 -21.29 1.08
CA LEU A 118 4.00 -20.46 2.20
C LEU A 118 5.50 -20.60 2.49
N GLN A 119 6.08 -21.75 2.17
CA GLN A 119 7.51 -22.02 2.39
C GLN A 119 8.40 -21.04 1.61
N LEU A 120 7.99 -20.57 0.42
CA LEU A 120 8.72 -19.56 -0.33
C LEU A 120 8.87 -18.26 0.45
N TRP A 121 7.80 -17.83 1.11
CA TRP A 121 7.76 -16.59 1.89
C TRP A 121 8.56 -16.69 3.19
N LYS A 122 8.60 -17.89 3.80
CA LYS A 122 9.47 -18.17 4.95
C LYS A 122 10.95 -18.16 4.54
N THR A 123 11.29 -18.87 3.46
CA THR A 123 12.67 -18.95 2.96
C THR A 123 13.22 -17.60 2.53
N SER A 124 12.39 -16.74 1.95
CA SER A 124 12.78 -15.38 1.52
C SER A 124 12.74 -14.33 2.64
N GLY A 125 12.34 -14.70 3.87
CA GLY A 125 12.23 -13.79 5.01
C GLY A 125 11.03 -12.85 5.00
N HIS A 126 10.20 -12.88 3.95
CA HIS A 126 9.03 -11.98 3.86
C HIS A 126 8.02 -12.26 4.96
N PHE A 127 7.86 -13.50 5.37
CA PHE A 127 6.93 -13.88 6.42
C PHE A 127 7.29 -13.29 7.77
N ASP A 128 8.57 -13.13 8.07
CA ASP A 128 9.05 -12.61 9.36
C ASP A 128 8.99 -11.07 9.41
N PHE A 129 9.31 -10.41 8.28
CA PHE A 129 9.41 -8.95 8.25
C PHE A 129 8.13 -8.21 7.85
N TYR A 130 7.22 -8.86 7.10
CA TYR A 130 6.05 -8.22 6.50
C TYR A 130 4.72 -8.88 6.88
N LYS A 131 4.71 -9.77 7.87
CA LYS A 131 3.53 -10.53 8.28
C LYS A 131 2.30 -9.67 8.53
N GLU A 132 2.47 -8.51 9.17
CA GLU A 132 1.37 -7.59 9.48
C GLU A 132 0.69 -7.00 8.24
N GLY A 133 1.41 -6.90 7.13
CA GLY A 133 0.90 -6.42 5.84
C GLY A 133 0.49 -7.53 4.87
N MET A 134 0.57 -8.79 5.26
CA MET A 134 0.18 -9.92 4.41
C MET A 134 -1.24 -10.37 4.72
N PHE A 135 -1.96 -10.82 3.70
CA PHE A 135 -3.22 -11.55 3.92
C PHE A 135 -2.95 -12.88 4.62
N ASP A 136 -3.97 -13.44 5.27
CA ASP A 136 -3.84 -14.75 5.89
C ASP A 136 -3.58 -15.84 4.85
N GLN A 137 -2.87 -16.89 5.28
CA GLN A 137 -2.60 -18.05 4.45
C GLN A 137 -3.88 -18.82 4.15
N MET A 138 -3.90 -19.47 3.01
CA MET A 138 -4.96 -20.38 2.58
C MET A 138 -4.45 -21.83 2.66
N GLU A 139 -5.25 -22.72 3.19
CA GLU A 139 -4.93 -24.16 3.21
C GLU A 139 -5.69 -24.88 2.10
N VAL A 140 -4.95 -25.60 1.27
CA VAL A 140 -5.48 -26.42 0.18
C VAL A 140 -4.76 -27.78 0.20
N GLU A 141 -5.49 -28.87 0.35
CA GLU A 141 -4.94 -30.25 0.36
C GLU A 141 -3.77 -30.46 1.34
N ASN A 142 -3.85 -29.89 2.55
CA ASN A 142 -2.81 -29.87 3.58
C ASN A 142 -1.54 -29.06 3.22
N GLU A 143 -1.58 -28.26 2.19
CA GLU A 143 -0.53 -27.31 1.88
C GLU A 143 -1.00 -25.88 2.15
N ALA A 144 -0.10 -25.05 2.70
CA ALA A 144 -0.39 -23.66 2.96
C ALA A 144 0.09 -22.79 1.78
N PHE A 145 -0.81 -22.01 1.21
CA PHE A 145 -0.54 -21.04 0.14
C PHE A 145 -0.71 -19.61 0.65
N GLN A 146 0.00 -18.72 0.02
CA GLN A 146 -0.01 -17.29 0.35
C GLN A 146 -0.11 -16.45 -0.92
N ILE A 147 -0.98 -15.46 -0.91
CA ILE A 147 -1.04 -14.42 -1.97
C ILE A 147 0.23 -13.57 -1.87
N ARG A 148 0.82 -13.26 -2.99
CA ARG A 148 2.10 -12.56 -3.07
C ARG A 148 2.03 -11.11 -2.55
N PRO A 149 2.83 -10.75 -1.56
CA PRO A 149 3.03 -9.36 -1.15
C PRO A 149 4.06 -8.62 -2.02
N MET A 150 4.92 -9.38 -2.71
CA MET A 150 5.99 -8.89 -3.60
C MET A 150 6.29 -9.90 -4.70
N ASN A 151 6.89 -9.45 -5.81
CA ASN A 151 7.26 -10.31 -6.95
C ASN A 151 8.67 -10.91 -6.83
N CYS A 152 9.56 -10.31 -6.04
CA CYS A 152 10.99 -10.62 -5.99
C CYS A 152 11.32 -12.10 -5.74
N PRO A 153 10.66 -12.86 -4.84
CA PRO A 153 10.98 -14.27 -4.65
C PRO A 153 10.76 -15.12 -5.89
N PHE A 154 9.76 -14.81 -6.70
CA PHE A 154 9.49 -15.53 -7.95
C PHE A 154 10.59 -15.29 -8.99
N HIS A 155 11.09 -14.06 -9.12
CA HIS A 155 12.22 -13.74 -9.99
C HIS A 155 13.48 -14.51 -9.55
N CYS A 156 13.70 -14.61 -8.23
CA CYS A 156 14.80 -15.43 -7.70
C CYS A 156 14.64 -16.92 -8.03
N LEU A 157 13.41 -17.46 -8.01
CA LEU A 157 13.15 -18.84 -8.42
C LEU A 157 13.48 -19.08 -9.90
N ILE A 158 13.05 -18.17 -10.80
CA ILE A 158 13.39 -18.24 -12.23
C ILE A 158 14.90 -18.16 -12.42
N PHE A 159 15.58 -17.30 -11.68
CA PHE A 159 17.03 -17.19 -11.75
C PHE A 159 17.72 -18.48 -11.30
N LYS A 160 17.22 -19.12 -10.25
CA LYS A 160 17.76 -20.34 -9.67
C LYS A 160 17.51 -21.59 -10.55
N ASP A 161 16.46 -21.59 -11.35
CA ASP A 161 16.00 -22.76 -12.12
C ASP A 161 16.99 -23.23 -13.19
N THR A 162 17.86 -22.32 -13.68
CA THR A 162 18.85 -22.64 -14.71
C THR A 162 20.26 -22.28 -14.26
N LEU A 163 21.22 -23.13 -14.64
CA LEU A 163 22.63 -22.84 -14.45
C LEU A 163 23.03 -21.64 -15.33
N ARG A 164 23.63 -20.62 -14.74
CA ARG A 164 23.98 -19.38 -15.44
C ARG A 164 25.48 -19.12 -15.36
N SER A 165 26.03 -18.59 -16.45
CA SER A 165 27.38 -18.09 -16.47
C SER A 165 27.43 -16.64 -15.98
N TYR A 166 28.53 -16.27 -15.30
CA TYR A 166 28.77 -14.86 -14.94
C TYR A 166 28.82 -13.92 -16.16
N ARG A 167 29.08 -14.48 -17.36
CA ARG A 167 29.11 -13.71 -18.62
C ARG A 167 27.73 -13.30 -19.11
N GLU A 168 26.65 -13.90 -18.58
CA GLU A 168 25.27 -13.56 -18.89
C GLU A 168 24.78 -12.39 -18.03
N LEU A 169 25.58 -11.96 -17.06
CA LEU A 169 25.23 -10.87 -16.16
C LEU A 169 25.69 -9.50 -16.72
N PRO A 170 24.94 -8.44 -16.46
CA PRO A 170 23.70 -8.36 -15.67
C PRO A 170 22.48 -8.84 -16.45
N ILE A 171 21.61 -9.58 -15.79
CA ILE A 171 20.28 -9.92 -16.29
C ILE A 171 19.31 -8.80 -15.90
N ARG A 172 18.46 -8.39 -16.84
CA ARG A 172 17.48 -7.33 -16.65
C ARG A 172 16.09 -7.87 -16.92
N TRP A 173 15.34 -8.06 -15.84
CA TRP A 173 13.95 -8.51 -15.90
C TRP A 173 13.01 -7.48 -15.29
N ALA A 174 11.82 -7.38 -15.86
CA ALA A 174 10.77 -6.48 -15.40
C ALA A 174 9.41 -7.19 -15.41
N GLU A 175 8.57 -6.85 -14.47
CA GLU A 175 7.21 -7.38 -14.35
C GLU A 175 6.26 -6.27 -13.90
N LEU A 176 5.16 -6.10 -14.62
CA LEU A 176 3.98 -5.35 -14.14
C LEU A 176 3.13 -6.29 -13.28
N GLY A 177 3.68 -6.68 -12.14
CA GLY A 177 3.07 -7.68 -11.27
C GLY A 177 2.14 -7.08 -10.24
N THR A 178 0.90 -7.58 -10.20
CA THR A 178 -0.04 -7.23 -9.14
C THR A 178 0.44 -7.83 -7.81
N VAL A 179 0.55 -7.02 -6.77
CA VAL A 179 0.88 -7.45 -5.41
C VAL A 179 -0.29 -7.16 -4.48
N TYR A 180 -0.37 -7.89 -3.38
CA TYR A 180 -1.48 -7.85 -2.45
C TYR A 180 -0.95 -7.60 -1.04
N ARG A 181 -1.33 -6.44 -0.47
CA ARG A 181 -0.92 -6.06 0.88
C ARG A 181 -2.10 -5.49 1.62
N TRP A 182 -2.15 -5.78 2.90
CA TRP A 182 -3.01 -5.08 3.81
C TRP A 182 -2.28 -3.80 4.25
N GLU A 183 -2.69 -2.68 3.72
CA GLU A 183 -2.22 -1.38 4.18
C GLU A 183 -3.27 -0.81 5.14
N GLY A 184 -2.91 -0.70 6.41
CA GLY A 184 -3.77 -0.03 7.39
C GLY A 184 -4.05 1.40 6.91
N ARG A 185 -5.24 1.92 7.16
CA ARG A 185 -5.58 3.32 6.81
C ARG A 185 -4.54 4.24 7.42
N GLU A 186 -3.76 4.92 6.59
CA GLU A 186 -2.94 6.04 7.05
C GLU A 186 -3.85 7.06 7.74
N GLY A 187 -3.68 7.22 9.05
CA GLY A 187 -4.47 8.13 9.87
C GLY A 187 -5.18 7.51 11.07
N GLY A 188 -5.31 6.19 11.14
CA GLY A 188 -5.70 5.49 12.35
C GLY A 188 -4.48 4.81 12.93
N ARG A 189 -3.94 5.32 14.02
CA ARG A 189 -2.95 4.61 14.82
C ARG A 189 -3.41 3.17 15.01
N ALA A 190 -2.50 2.23 14.79
CA ALA A 190 -2.62 0.88 15.28
C ALA A 190 -2.87 0.95 16.81
N GLY A 191 -4.13 1.04 17.19
CA GLY A 191 -4.55 0.68 18.52
C GLY A 191 -4.45 -0.83 18.56
N GLY A 192 -3.44 -1.32 19.27
CA GLY A 192 -3.29 -2.74 19.55
C GLY A 192 -4.60 -3.24 20.12
N LYS A 193 -5.33 -4.04 19.37
CA LYS A 193 -6.34 -4.89 19.95
C LYS A 193 -5.58 -6.06 20.56
N GLU A 194 -5.33 -5.94 21.85
CA GLU A 194 -5.05 -7.10 22.69
C GLU A 194 -6.11 -8.16 22.39
N GLY A 195 -5.64 -9.35 22.02
CA GLY A 195 -6.46 -10.50 21.79
C GLY A 195 -7.17 -10.94 23.08
N GLY A 196 -8.33 -10.39 23.32
CA GLY A 196 -9.28 -10.94 24.27
C GLY A 196 -9.91 -12.17 23.65
N ARG A 197 -9.32 -13.35 23.86
CA ARG A 197 -10.02 -14.63 23.76
C ARG A 197 -11.16 -14.59 24.78
N LYS A 198 -12.37 -14.31 24.32
CA LYS A 198 -13.55 -14.70 25.08
C LYS A 198 -13.95 -16.11 24.64
N GLY A 199 -14.04 -16.96 25.63
CA GLY A 199 -14.32 -18.37 25.50
C GLY A 199 -15.61 -18.67 24.72
N GLY A 200 -15.56 -19.81 24.06
CA GLY A 200 -16.68 -20.37 23.33
C GLY A 200 -17.82 -20.70 24.25
N GLU A 201 -19.02 -20.29 23.90
CA GLU A 201 -20.22 -20.96 24.25
C GLU A 201 -20.61 -21.86 23.08
N GLU A 202 -20.50 -23.18 23.32
CA GLU A 202 -21.01 -24.19 22.42
C GLU A 202 -22.52 -24.05 22.34
N GLY A 203 -23.03 -23.67 21.18
CA GLY A 203 -24.45 -23.79 20.87
C GLY A 203 -24.82 -25.24 20.59
N PRO A 204 -26.07 -25.68 20.91
CA PRO A 204 -26.47 -27.07 20.80
C PRO A 204 -26.49 -27.58 19.35
N PRO A 205 -26.26 -28.88 19.13
CA PRO A 205 -26.19 -29.50 17.82
C PRO A 205 -27.54 -29.36 17.08
N ARG A 206 -27.49 -28.92 15.83
CA ARG A 206 -28.67 -28.91 14.96
C ARG A 206 -28.98 -30.34 14.53
N ASP A 207 -30.17 -30.78 14.92
CA ASP A 207 -30.80 -32.03 14.52
C ASP A 207 -31.00 -32.06 12.98
N THR A 208 -30.33 -32.99 12.32
CA THR A 208 -30.52 -33.30 10.91
C THR A 208 -31.38 -34.54 10.76
N SER A 209 -32.63 -34.45 11.16
CA SER A 209 -33.65 -35.43 10.76
C SER A 209 -34.85 -34.64 10.18
N SER A 210 -34.88 -34.50 8.88
CA SER A 210 -36.04 -34.58 8.01
C SER A 210 -35.88 -33.75 6.72
N LEU A 211 -36.00 -34.48 5.64
CA LEU A 211 -36.18 -34.15 4.23
C LEU A 211 -34.93 -34.01 3.38
#